data_5dbdc2458e9d14c286f684fb36871800
#
_entry.id   5dbdc2458e9d14c286f684fb36871800
#
_cell.length_a   1.000
_cell.length_b   1.000
_cell.length_c   1.000
_cell.angle_alpha   90.00
_cell.angle_beta   90.00
_cell.angle_gamma   90.00
#
_symmetry.space_group_name_H-M   'P 1'
#
loop_
_entity.id
_entity.type
_entity.pdbx_description
1 polymer ?
#
loop_
_entity_poly.entity_id
_entity_poly.type
_entity_poly.pdbx_seq_one_letter_code
_entity_poly.pdbx_strand_id
1 'polypeptide(L)'
;MSELEDGLGFCVLRGLPADRYTKDDMRLLYWGMGLHLGTAVTQSNRGDMLGDVRDFGVDTFAKKGRGYMSSQHLEFHADTCDVVCLMVLRVAKSGGLSRFCSSMAIHDEIARTRPDLLDALYQPFPMSWKGQEGPGEQGWYLQPMFSREQGKLSSRFIPQHVIGYSVDAALFPEAPPLQPRQREAIEAVQALANSPRFYGEMMFEPGDMQFMNNHVMYHSRTEFEDHDDADRKRHLIRLWLSVPNSRALNDSMNAIYRDRRPGAVRGGFPSHTGERVFQTPVITD
;
A
#
# COMPACT_ATOMS: atom_id res chain seq x y z
N MET A 1 3.47 3.56 18.50
CA MET A 1 2.98 2.27 17.89
C MET A 1 1.55 1.97 18.29
N SER A 2 1.14 2.17 19.56
CA SER A 2 -0.28 1.99 19.98
C SER A 2 -1.25 2.86 19.18
N GLU A 3 -0.89 4.10 18.87
CA GLU A 3 -1.71 4.99 18.03
C GLU A 3 -1.99 4.42 16.63
N LEU A 4 -1.04 3.67 16.07
CA LEU A 4 -1.22 3.00 14.77
C LEU A 4 -2.10 1.75 14.86
N GLU A 5 -2.00 0.97 15.93
CA GLU A 5 -2.75 -0.31 16.05
C GLU A 5 -4.13 -0.12 16.69
N ASP A 6 -4.24 0.72 17.72
CA ASP A 6 -5.42 0.85 18.57
C ASP A 6 -6.03 2.26 18.58
N GLY A 7 -5.36 3.25 17.93
CA GLY A 7 -5.80 4.63 17.81
C GLY A 7 -6.31 4.97 16.42
N LEU A 8 -5.90 6.14 15.88
CA LEU A 8 -6.34 6.63 14.56
C LEU A 8 -5.86 5.80 13.37
N GLY A 9 -4.86 4.95 13.56
CA GLY A 9 -4.28 4.14 12.48
C GLY A 9 -3.27 4.89 11.61
N PHE A 10 -3.02 6.17 11.86
CA PHE A 10 -1.99 6.94 11.15
C PHE A 10 -1.33 7.99 12.04
N CYS A 11 -0.14 8.41 11.66
CA CYS A 11 0.61 9.48 12.31
C CYS A 11 1.48 10.20 11.28
N VAL A 12 1.64 11.51 11.44
CA VAL A 12 2.58 12.32 10.66
C VAL A 12 3.53 13.04 11.64
N LEU A 13 4.83 12.83 11.43
CA LEU A 13 5.88 13.59 12.09
C LEU A 13 6.32 14.70 11.15
N ARG A 14 6.30 15.94 11.61
CA ARG A 14 6.69 17.13 10.85
C ARG A 14 7.82 17.89 11.56
N GLY A 15 8.65 18.60 10.77
CA GLY A 15 9.66 19.49 11.32
C GLY A 15 11.09 18.96 11.24
N LEU A 16 11.35 17.82 10.55
CA LEU A 16 12.72 17.46 10.23
C LEU A 16 13.27 18.48 9.21
N PRO A 17 14.40 19.16 9.50
CA PRO A 17 14.97 20.17 8.61
C PRO A 17 15.69 19.48 7.43
N ALA A 18 14.93 19.06 6.41
CA ALA A 18 15.40 18.27 5.28
C ALA A 18 16.52 18.96 4.46
N ASP A 19 16.56 20.29 4.50
CA ASP A 19 17.56 21.13 3.86
C ASP A 19 18.97 21.01 4.47
N ARG A 20 19.07 20.47 5.69
CA ARG A 20 20.35 20.26 6.41
C ARG A 20 20.99 18.92 6.16
N TYR A 21 20.32 18.03 5.43
CA TYR A 21 20.74 16.65 5.23
C TYR A 21 20.86 16.31 3.74
N THR A 22 21.84 15.51 3.41
CA THR A 22 21.91 14.91 2.08
C THR A 22 20.79 13.85 1.93
N LYS A 23 20.52 13.44 0.70
CA LYS A 23 19.58 12.36 0.43
C LYS A 23 19.99 11.05 1.14
N ASP A 24 21.28 10.77 1.21
CA ASP A 24 21.80 9.55 1.84
C ASP A 24 21.69 9.64 3.37
N ASP A 25 21.93 10.80 3.97
CA ASP A 25 21.69 11.02 5.40
C ASP A 25 20.20 10.81 5.74
N MET A 26 19.30 11.35 4.92
CA MET A 26 17.86 11.17 5.08
C MET A 26 17.46 9.69 4.99
N ARG A 27 18.01 8.94 4.04
CA ARG A 27 17.78 7.49 3.92
C ARG A 27 18.28 6.75 5.17
N LEU A 28 19.46 7.07 5.65
CA LEU A 28 20.04 6.44 6.84
C LEU A 28 19.23 6.74 8.09
N LEU A 29 18.85 8.01 8.30
CA LEU A 29 18.01 8.44 9.41
C LEU A 29 16.67 7.69 9.40
N TYR A 30 16.03 7.66 8.24
CA TYR A 30 14.72 7.03 8.07
C TYR A 30 14.77 5.52 8.26
N TRP A 31 15.83 4.87 7.75
CA TRP A 31 16.07 3.47 8.00
C TRP A 31 16.25 3.19 9.51
N GLY A 32 17.09 3.96 10.19
CA GLY A 32 17.31 3.86 11.63
C GLY A 32 16.01 4.01 12.44
N MET A 33 15.18 5.00 12.09
CA MET A 33 13.85 5.15 12.72
C MET A 33 12.97 3.92 12.49
N GLY A 34 12.96 3.38 11.28
CA GLY A 34 12.20 2.17 10.95
C GLY A 34 12.58 0.99 11.81
N LEU A 35 13.88 0.78 12.08
CA LEU A 35 14.36 -0.31 12.94
C LEU A 35 13.89 -0.20 14.40
N HIS A 36 13.59 1.00 14.89
CA HIS A 36 13.00 1.20 16.22
C HIS A 36 11.49 0.94 16.25
N LEU A 37 10.82 0.96 15.10
CA LEU A 37 9.37 0.76 14.99
C LEU A 37 9.01 -0.69 14.68
N GLY A 38 9.83 -1.39 13.89
CA GLY A 38 9.55 -2.75 13.46
C GLY A 38 10.66 -3.35 12.60
N THR A 39 10.31 -4.44 11.94
CA THR A 39 11.19 -5.13 10.98
C THR A 39 10.82 -4.72 9.56
N ALA A 40 11.79 -4.21 8.82
CA ALA A 40 11.59 -3.87 7.41
C ALA A 40 11.35 -5.13 6.58
N VAL A 41 10.35 -5.08 5.69
CA VAL A 41 10.02 -6.14 4.75
C VAL A 41 10.18 -5.67 3.31
N THR A 42 10.46 -6.60 2.41
CA THR A 42 10.74 -6.31 1.01
C THR A 42 9.51 -5.79 0.27
N GLN A 43 9.70 -4.79 -0.59
CA GLN A 43 8.63 -4.15 -1.35
C GLN A 43 8.51 -4.68 -2.78
N SER A 44 9.41 -5.57 -3.18
CA SER A 44 9.42 -6.22 -4.49
C SER A 44 10.18 -7.55 -4.46
N ASN A 45 9.99 -8.36 -5.51
CA ASN A 45 10.74 -9.59 -5.73
C ASN A 45 12.25 -9.38 -6.00
N ARG A 46 12.70 -8.13 -6.16
CA ARG A 46 14.13 -7.77 -6.24
C ARG A 46 14.76 -7.55 -4.85
N GLY A 47 13.96 -7.54 -3.79
CA GLY A 47 14.44 -7.31 -2.43
C GLY A 47 14.52 -5.83 -2.03
N ASP A 48 13.74 -4.94 -2.67
CA ASP A 48 13.73 -3.50 -2.33
C ASP A 48 13.27 -3.31 -0.88
N MET A 49 14.17 -2.79 -0.02
CA MET A 49 13.91 -2.49 1.39
C MET A 49 13.48 -1.03 1.59
N LEU A 50 14.09 -0.10 0.85
CA LEU A 50 13.69 1.29 0.73
C LEU A 50 13.29 1.56 -0.72
N GLY A 51 12.03 1.94 -0.94
CA GLY A 51 11.50 2.22 -2.27
C GLY A 51 11.52 3.71 -2.60
N ASP A 52 12.05 4.08 -3.76
CA ASP A 52 11.93 5.45 -4.27
C ASP A 52 10.54 5.65 -4.88
N VAL A 53 9.77 6.60 -4.36
CA VAL A 53 8.44 6.97 -4.82
C VAL A 53 8.54 8.27 -5.60
N ARG A 54 8.60 8.15 -6.92
CA ARG A 54 8.72 9.28 -7.86
C ARG A 54 8.21 8.87 -9.23
N ASP A 55 8.05 9.83 -10.12
CA ASP A 55 7.74 9.54 -11.51
C ASP A 55 8.98 8.99 -12.23
N PHE A 56 8.86 7.77 -12.75
CA PHE A 56 9.84 7.11 -13.62
C PHE A 56 9.37 7.09 -15.09
N GLY A 57 8.23 7.71 -15.40
CA GLY A 57 7.61 7.65 -16.73
C GLY A 57 6.98 6.30 -17.08
N VAL A 58 6.68 5.47 -16.07
CA VAL A 58 6.14 4.11 -16.27
C VAL A 58 4.63 4.18 -16.47
N ASP A 59 4.12 3.47 -17.50
CA ASP A 59 2.70 3.23 -17.66
C ASP A 59 2.19 2.29 -16.55
N THR A 60 1.30 2.79 -15.70
CA THR A 60 0.71 2.04 -14.57
C THR A 60 -0.19 0.89 -15.03
N PHE A 61 -0.71 0.94 -16.25
CA PHE A 61 -1.52 -0.12 -16.85
C PHE A 61 -0.68 -1.24 -17.46
N ALA A 62 0.62 -1.03 -17.66
CA ALA A 62 1.53 -2.09 -18.11
C ALA A 62 1.52 -3.29 -17.14
N LYS A 63 1.81 -4.49 -17.67
CA LYS A 63 1.79 -5.76 -16.91
C LYS A 63 2.58 -5.69 -15.58
N LYS A 64 3.66 -4.92 -15.54
CA LYS A 64 4.52 -4.69 -14.36
C LYS A 64 4.44 -3.27 -13.82
N GLY A 65 3.56 -2.40 -14.36
CA GLY A 65 3.40 -1.01 -13.93
C GLY A 65 2.92 -0.94 -12.48
N ARG A 66 3.55 -0.08 -11.67
CA ARG A 66 3.17 0.16 -10.27
C ARG A 66 2.88 1.64 -10.07
N GLY A 67 1.75 1.96 -9.44
CA GLY A 67 1.23 3.32 -9.33
C GLY A 67 2.17 4.33 -8.67
N TYR A 68 3.05 3.90 -7.75
CA TYR A 68 4.01 4.79 -7.10
C TYR A 68 5.14 5.28 -8.03
N MET A 69 5.25 4.70 -9.23
CA MET A 69 6.28 5.01 -10.25
C MET A 69 5.78 5.97 -11.33
N SER A 70 4.64 6.61 -11.13
CA SER A 70 3.96 7.46 -12.09
C SER A 70 3.44 8.73 -11.42
N SER A 71 3.24 9.80 -12.20
CA SER A 71 2.60 11.05 -11.80
C SER A 71 1.07 11.01 -11.81
N GLN A 72 0.46 9.96 -12.39
CA GLN A 72 -0.99 9.80 -12.48
C GLN A 72 -1.65 9.64 -11.11
N HIS A 73 -2.97 9.88 -11.04
CA HIS A 73 -3.77 9.61 -9.84
C HIS A 73 -3.55 8.17 -9.37
N LEU A 74 -3.33 8.02 -8.08
CA LEU A 74 -3.21 6.71 -7.43
C LEU A 74 -4.44 6.47 -6.56
N GLU A 75 -5.27 5.51 -6.96
CA GLU A 75 -6.50 5.14 -6.26
C GLU A 75 -6.26 4.69 -4.81
N PHE A 76 -7.30 4.81 -3.98
CA PHE A 76 -7.25 4.30 -2.61
C PHE A 76 -6.91 2.82 -2.56
N HIS A 77 -5.91 2.49 -1.73
CA HIS A 77 -5.42 1.12 -1.55
C HIS A 77 -4.71 0.95 -0.21
N ALA A 78 -4.43 -0.29 0.14
CA ALA A 78 -3.54 -0.69 1.23
C ALA A 78 -2.33 -1.44 0.68
N ASP A 79 -1.14 -1.12 1.16
CA ASP A 79 0.09 -1.83 0.83
C ASP A 79 0.18 -3.21 1.51
N THR A 80 1.16 -4.03 1.11
CA THR A 80 1.32 -5.43 1.55
C THR A 80 2.24 -5.54 2.77
N CYS A 81 1.95 -4.81 3.83
CA CYS A 81 2.70 -4.81 5.09
C CYS A 81 1.80 -4.36 6.24
N ASP A 82 2.27 -4.50 7.49
CA ASP A 82 1.50 -4.00 8.63
C ASP A 82 1.44 -2.46 8.61
N VAL A 83 2.59 -1.81 8.49
CA VAL A 83 2.70 -0.34 8.48
C VAL A 83 3.46 0.12 7.24
N VAL A 84 2.82 0.96 6.43
CA VAL A 84 3.49 1.71 5.37
C VAL A 84 3.98 3.03 5.91
N CYS A 85 5.23 3.34 5.59
CA CYS A 85 5.86 4.58 5.97
C CYS A 85 6.32 5.34 4.72
N LEU A 86 6.17 6.66 4.72
CA LEU A 86 6.63 7.55 3.66
C LEU A 86 7.42 8.69 4.27
N MET A 87 8.62 8.94 3.77
CA MET A 87 9.44 10.10 4.09
C MET A 87 9.55 11.01 2.88
N VAL A 88 9.31 12.28 3.06
CA VAL A 88 9.28 13.28 1.99
C VAL A 88 10.63 13.94 1.84
N LEU A 89 11.29 13.74 0.71
CA LEU A 89 12.51 14.45 0.35
C LEU A 89 12.17 15.75 -0.40
N ARG A 90 11.26 15.67 -1.37
CA ARG A 90 10.81 16.78 -2.21
C ARG A 90 9.36 16.59 -2.60
N VAL A 91 8.64 17.70 -2.73
CA VAL A 91 7.26 17.74 -3.23
C VAL A 91 7.23 18.06 -4.71
N ALA A 92 6.10 17.82 -5.37
CA ALA A 92 5.87 18.19 -6.77
C ALA A 92 5.74 19.72 -6.95
N LYS A 93 5.77 20.18 -8.21
CA LYS A 93 5.48 21.57 -8.59
C LYS A 93 4.02 21.92 -8.29
N SER A 94 3.09 21.00 -8.57
CA SER A 94 1.68 21.12 -8.25
C SER A 94 1.03 19.74 -8.08
N GLY A 95 -0.08 19.64 -7.32
CA GLY A 95 -0.77 18.40 -7.04
C GLY A 95 -0.02 17.51 -6.05
N GLY A 96 -0.25 16.19 -6.13
CA GLY A 96 0.41 15.21 -5.26
C GLY A 96 -0.07 15.23 -3.81
N LEU A 97 -1.32 15.69 -3.56
CA LEU A 97 -1.96 15.63 -2.25
C LEU A 97 -2.03 14.18 -1.78
N SER A 98 -1.58 13.94 -0.54
CA SER A 98 -1.79 12.67 0.13
C SER A 98 -3.20 12.62 0.68
N ARG A 99 -3.94 11.54 0.37
CA ARG A 99 -5.28 11.28 0.90
C ARG A 99 -5.28 9.99 1.69
N PHE A 100 -6.10 9.95 2.72
CA PHE A 100 -6.25 8.78 3.58
C PHE A 100 -7.69 8.66 4.08
N CYS A 101 -8.16 7.44 4.28
CA CYS A 101 -9.48 7.18 4.85
C CYS A 101 -9.46 5.93 5.71
N SER A 102 -10.37 5.88 6.70
CA SER A 102 -10.55 4.71 7.55
C SER A 102 -11.29 3.61 6.79
N SER A 103 -10.65 2.46 6.62
CA SER A 103 -11.32 1.28 6.06
C SER A 103 -12.40 0.74 7.00
N MET A 104 -12.28 1.00 8.30
CA MET A 104 -13.29 0.65 9.31
C MET A 104 -14.57 1.46 9.11
N ALA A 105 -14.45 2.78 8.90
CA ALA A 105 -15.60 3.65 8.64
C ALA A 105 -16.30 3.27 7.32
N ILE A 106 -15.55 2.89 6.30
CA ILE A 106 -16.11 2.38 5.03
C ILE A 106 -16.84 1.06 5.25
N HIS A 107 -16.23 0.12 5.99
CA HIS A 107 -16.87 -1.15 6.36
C HIS A 107 -18.23 -0.92 7.05
N ASP A 108 -18.27 -0.06 8.06
CA ASP A 108 -19.45 0.21 8.85
C ASP A 108 -20.55 0.91 8.02
N GLU A 109 -20.16 1.81 7.11
CA GLU A 109 -21.12 2.45 6.19
C GLU A 109 -21.72 1.43 5.20
N ILE A 110 -20.90 0.52 4.64
CA ILE A 110 -21.41 -0.55 3.78
C ILE A 110 -22.30 -1.51 4.58
N ALA A 111 -21.91 -1.87 5.81
CA ALA A 111 -22.73 -2.71 6.70
C ALA A 111 -24.13 -2.10 6.94
N ARG A 112 -24.19 -0.78 7.06
CA ARG A 112 -25.43 -0.03 7.31
C ARG A 112 -26.29 0.13 6.05
N THR A 113 -25.67 0.36 4.89
CA THR A 113 -26.39 0.79 3.67
C THR A 113 -26.51 -0.32 2.62
N ARG A 114 -25.54 -1.21 2.53
CA ARG A 114 -25.45 -2.27 1.54
C ARG A 114 -24.85 -3.56 2.15
N PRO A 115 -25.55 -4.17 3.14
CA PRO A 115 -25.07 -5.40 3.79
C PRO A 115 -24.83 -6.55 2.79
N ASP A 116 -25.59 -6.57 1.69
CA ASP A 116 -25.41 -7.52 0.59
C ASP A 116 -24.04 -7.41 -0.10
N LEU A 117 -23.45 -6.20 -0.18
CA LEU A 117 -22.10 -5.99 -0.70
C LEU A 117 -21.03 -6.28 0.34
N LEU A 118 -21.33 -6.07 1.62
CA LEU A 118 -20.41 -6.41 2.69
C LEU A 118 -20.10 -7.91 2.68
N ASP A 119 -21.10 -8.76 2.54
CA ASP A 119 -20.92 -10.21 2.44
C ASP A 119 -19.99 -10.57 1.27
N ALA A 120 -20.11 -9.88 0.13
CA ALA A 120 -19.22 -10.09 -1.01
C ALA A 120 -17.75 -9.69 -0.70
N LEU A 121 -17.52 -8.65 0.12
CA LEU A 121 -16.18 -8.19 0.51
C LEU A 121 -15.46 -9.16 1.46
N TYR A 122 -16.18 -10.02 2.15
CA TYR A 122 -15.61 -11.12 2.94
C TYR A 122 -15.33 -12.39 2.11
N GLN A 123 -15.81 -12.47 0.86
CA GLN A 123 -15.49 -13.59 -0.03
C GLN A 123 -14.11 -13.40 -0.68
N PRO A 124 -13.43 -14.51 -1.05
CA PRO A 124 -12.14 -14.42 -1.73
C PRO A 124 -12.26 -13.78 -3.12
N PHE A 125 -11.42 -12.81 -3.41
CA PHE A 125 -11.24 -12.20 -4.73
C PHE A 125 -10.04 -12.83 -5.43
N PRO A 126 -10.09 -13.03 -6.76
CA PRO A 126 -8.92 -13.42 -7.53
C PRO A 126 -7.96 -12.22 -7.67
N MET A 127 -6.75 -12.35 -7.14
CA MET A 127 -5.75 -11.30 -7.06
C MET A 127 -4.50 -11.67 -7.83
N SER A 128 -3.99 -10.78 -8.67
CA SER A 128 -2.70 -10.94 -9.34
C SER A 128 -1.55 -10.49 -8.41
N TRP A 129 -0.46 -11.22 -8.41
CA TRP A 129 0.80 -10.78 -7.78
C TRP A 129 1.47 -9.64 -8.55
N LYS A 130 1.05 -9.31 -9.77
CA LYS A 130 1.74 -8.34 -10.63
C LYS A 130 3.23 -8.65 -10.82
N GLY A 131 3.58 -9.94 -10.93
CA GLY A 131 4.95 -10.41 -11.08
C GLY A 131 5.79 -10.37 -9.79
N GLN A 132 5.13 -10.31 -8.63
CA GLN A 132 5.81 -10.31 -7.32
C GLN A 132 5.64 -11.65 -6.57
N GLU A 133 5.12 -12.68 -7.21
CA GLU A 133 5.02 -14.03 -6.68
C GLU A 133 6.38 -14.60 -6.28
N GLY A 134 6.40 -15.48 -5.30
CA GLY A 134 7.62 -16.21 -4.91
C GLY A 134 8.04 -17.22 -5.98
N PRO A 135 9.30 -17.69 -5.97
CA PRO A 135 9.77 -18.70 -6.90
C PRO A 135 8.90 -19.97 -6.87
N GLY A 136 8.35 -20.36 -8.02
CA GLY A 136 7.47 -21.51 -8.16
C GLY A 136 6.03 -21.31 -7.69
N GLU A 137 5.66 -20.15 -7.22
CA GLU A 137 4.27 -19.81 -6.91
C GLU A 137 3.52 -19.44 -8.19
N GLN A 138 2.20 -19.72 -8.20
CA GLN A 138 1.33 -19.26 -9.31
C GLN A 138 1.21 -17.73 -9.31
N GLY A 139 0.97 -17.13 -10.46
CA GLY A 139 0.91 -15.67 -10.64
C GLY A 139 -0.32 -14.98 -10.03
N TRP A 140 -1.18 -15.72 -9.32
CA TRP A 140 -2.40 -15.23 -8.68
C TRP A 140 -2.69 -15.95 -7.35
N TYR A 141 -3.55 -15.34 -6.53
CA TYR A 141 -3.99 -15.88 -5.24
C TYR A 141 -5.41 -15.43 -4.91
N LEU A 142 -6.00 -16.02 -3.89
CA LEU A 142 -7.32 -15.65 -3.37
C LEU A 142 -7.17 -14.85 -2.08
N GLN A 143 -7.91 -13.73 -1.98
CA GLN A 143 -7.84 -12.82 -0.83
C GLN A 143 -9.15 -12.07 -0.64
N PRO A 144 -9.81 -12.13 0.53
CA PRO A 144 -10.93 -11.26 0.84
C PRO A 144 -10.46 -9.82 1.09
N MET A 145 -11.35 -8.85 0.91
CA MET A 145 -11.05 -7.45 1.22
C MET A 145 -11.22 -7.11 2.69
N PHE A 146 -12.08 -7.82 3.41
CA PHE A 146 -12.21 -7.74 4.85
C PHE A 146 -12.09 -9.12 5.50
N SER A 147 -11.53 -9.14 6.69
CA SER A 147 -11.50 -10.33 7.54
C SER A 147 -11.57 -9.95 9.02
N ARG A 148 -11.97 -10.89 9.87
CA ARG A 148 -11.98 -10.71 11.33
C ARG A 148 -11.19 -11.81 12.00
N GLU A 149 -10.40 -11.42 13.00
CA GLU A 149 -9.67 -12.34 13.87
C GLU A 149 -9.58 -11.75 15.28
N GLN A 150 -9.88 -12.56 16.30
CA GLN A 150 -9.84 -12.15 17.70
C GLN A 150 -10.56 -10.82 17.99
N GLY A 151 -11.71 -10.60 17.34
CA GLY A 151 -12.53 -9.39 17.50
C GLY A 151 -12.04 -8.16 16.70
N LYS A 152 -10.85 -8.18 16.12
CA LYS A 152 -10.32 -7.10 15.28
C LYS A 152 -10.66 -7.32 13.81
N LEU A 153 -11.11 -6.24 13.14
CA LEU A 153 -11.34 -6.18 11.70
C LEU A 153 -10.03 -5.81 11.01
N SER A 154 -9.68 -6.54 9.96
CA SER A 154 -8.55 -6.22 9.08
C SER A 154 -9.04 -6.05 7.66
N SER A 155 -8.46 -5.09 6.96
CA SER A 155 -8.76 -4.80 5.57
C SER A 155 -7.54 -4.98 4.68
N ARG A 156 -7.78 -5.42 3.44
CA ARG A 156 -6.79 -5.50 2.37
C ARG A 156 -7.45 -5.12 1.05
N PHE A 157 -7.45 -3.84 0.72
CA PHE A 157 -8.07 -3.30 -0.48
C PHE A 157 -7.00 -2.84 -1.47
N ILE A 158 -6.93 -3.47 -2.64
CA ILE A 158 -6.04 -3.10 -3.73
C ILE A 158 -6.71 -3.48 -5.07
N PRO A 159 -7.69 -2.69 -5.53
CA PRO A 159 -8.48 -3.02 -6.71
C PRO A 159 -7.64 -3.17 -7.98
N GLN A 160 -6.46 -2.51 -8.03
CA GLN A 160 -5.52 -2.59 -9.15
C GLN A 160 -4.92 -3.99 -9.36
N HIS A 161 -5.05 -4.90 -8.38
CA HIS A 161 -4.60 -6.27 -8.46
C HIS A 161 -5.71 -7.28 -8.77
N VAL A 162 -6.98 -6.86 -8.75
CA VAL A 162 -8.12 -7.77 -8.93
C VAL A 162 -8.23 -8.20 -10.38
N ILE A 163 -8.14 -9.52 -10.60
CA ILE A 163 -8.32 -10.16 -11.91
C ILE A 163 -9.79 -10.04 -12.32
N GLY A 164 -10.03 -9.67 -13.57
CA GLY A 164 -11.37 -9.38 -14.09
C GLY A 164 -11.92 -8.01 -13.70
N TYR A 165 -11.17 -7.20 -12.92
CA TYR A 165 -11.49 -5.79 -12.62
C TYR A 165 -10.46 -4.86 -13.29
N SER A 166 -9.25 -4.80 -12.74
CA SER A 166 -8.15 -3.99 -13.28
C SER A 166 -7.06 -4.80 -13.96
N VAL A 167 -7.09 -6.12 -13.80
CA VAL A 167 -6.18 -7.07 -14.45
C VAL A 167 -6.99 -7.91 -15.45
N ASP A 168 -6.48 -8.03 -16.67
CA ASP A 168 -7.13 -8.83 -17.71
C ASP A 168 -7.23 -10.31 -17.26
N ALA A 169 -8.45 -10.82 -17.23
CA ALA A 169 -8.73 -12.21 -16.86
C ALA A 169 -8.10 -13.22 -17.84
N ALA A 170 -7.89 -12.84 -19.09
CA ALA A 170 -7.25 -13.71 -20.09
C ALA A 170 -5.80 -14.05 -19.75
N LEU A 171 -5.14 -13.26 -18.89
CA LEU A 171 -3.79 -13.54 -18.40
C LEU A 171 -3.75 -14.67 -17.35
N PHE A 172 -4.89 -15.03 -16.78
CA PHE A 172 -5.01 -15.99 -15.67
C PHE A 172 -6.24 -16.89 -15.87
N PRO A 173 -6.26 -17.76 -16.91
CA PRO A 173 -7.43 -18.55 -17.25
C PRO A 173 -7.83 -19.57 -16.16
N GLU A 174 -6.91 -19.93 -15.25
CA GLU A 174 -7.19 -20.82 -14.12
C GLU A 174 -7.75 -20.07 -12.89
N ALA A 175 -7.70 -18.75 -12.87
CA ALA A 175 -8.26 -17.98 -11.77
C ALA A 175 -9.79 -17.99 -11.82
N PRO A 176 -10.48 -18.09 -10.68
CA PRO A 176 -11.94 -18.04 -10.70
C PRO A 176 -12.41 -16.66 -11.22
N PRO A 177 -13.54 -16.63 -11.96
CA PRO A 177 -14.05 -15.37 -12.50
C PRO A 177 -14.52 -14.43 -11.35
N LEU A 178 -14.22 -13.15 -11.50
CA LEU A 178 -14.76 -12.12 -10.62
C LEU A 178 -16.29 -12.07 -10.74
N GLN A 179 -16.98 -12.19 -9.59
CA GLN A 179 -18.43 -12.19 -9.58
C GLN A 179 -19.00 -10.78 -9.77
N PRO A 180 -20.18 -10.60 -10.40
CA PRO A 180 -20.79 -9.28 -10.57
C PRO A 180 -20.97 -8.53 -9.23
N ARG A 181 -21.35 -9.24 -8.16
CA ARG A 181 -21.53 -8.66 -6.83
C ARG A 181 -20.20 -8.20 -6.20
N GLN A 182 -19.11 -8.90 -6.48
CA GLN A 182 -17.76 -8.49 -6.05
C GLN A 182 -17.32 -7.22 -6.78
N ARG A 183 -17.61 -7.10 -8.08
CA ARG A 183 -17.34 -5.87 -8.84
C ARG A 183 -18.09 -4.67 -8.24
N GLU A 184 -19.39 -4.82 -8.03
CA GLU A 184 -20.23 -3.78 -7.41
C GLU A 184 -19.70 -3.38 -6.01
N ALA A 185 -19.23 -4.36 -5.24
CA ALA A 185 -18.67 -4.13 -3.91
C ALA A 185 -17.34 -3.32 -3.97
N ILE A 186 -16.45 -3.60 -4.94
CA ILE A 186 -15.25 -2.77 -5.18
C ILE A 186 -15.64 -1.33 -5.50
N GLU A 187 -16.59 -1.15 -6.41
CA GLU A 187 -17.07 0.18 -6.84
C GLU A 187 -17.67 0.97 -5.68
N ALA A 188 -18.44 0.29 -4.80
CA ALA A 188 -18.99 0.90 -3.59
C ALA A 188 -17.89 1.36 -2.60
N VAL A 189 -16.87 0.53 -2.36
CA VAL A 189 -15.71 0.92 -1.52
C VAL A 189 -14.99 2.12 -2.13
N GLN A 190 -14.72 2.11 -3.44
CA GLN A 190 -14.05 3.24 -4.11
C GLN A 190 -14.90 4.52 -4.05
N ALA A 191 -16.21 4.43 -4.27
CA ALA A 191 -17.12 5.58 -4.19
C ALA A 191 -17.12 6.21 -2.79
N LEU A 192 -17.17 5.39 -1.73
CA LEU A 192 -17.09 5.88 -0.36
C LEU A 192 -15.69 6.47 -0.05
N ALA A 193 -14.61 5.78 -0.42
CA ALA A 193 -13.25 6.26 -0.18
C ALA A 193 -12.97 7.60 -0.88
N ASN A 194 -13.56 7.84 -2.07
CA ASN A 194 -13.46 9.09 -2.81
C ASN A 194 -14.49 10.14 -2.39
N SER A 195 -15.36 9.84 -1.43
CA SER A 195 -16.31 10.84 -0.90
C SER A 195 -15.61 11.75 0.12
N PRO A 196 -15.76 13.09 0.02
CA PRO A 196 -15.21 14.04 0.99
C PRO A 196 -15.62 13.80 2.44
N ARG A 197 -16.68 13.02 2.66
CA ARG A 197 -17.13 12.62 4.00
C ARG A 197 -16.20 11.62 4.67
N PHE A 198 -15.44 10.82 3.88
CA PHE A 198 -14.67 9.68 4.39
C PHE A 198 -13.16 9.88 4.33
N TYR A 199 -12.65 10.75 3.48
CA TYR A 199 -11.21 10.97 3.39
C TYR A 199 -10.78 12.29 4.02
N GLY A 200 -9.58 12.28 4.59
CA GLY A 200 -8.77 13.45 4.84
C GLY A 200 -7.72 13.62 3.76
N GLU A 201 -7.27 14.85 3.53
CA GLU A 201 -6.16 15.12 2.61
C GLU A 201 -5.18 16.12 3.21
N MET A 202 -3.93 16.02 2.81
CA MET A 202 -2.88 16.95 3.21
C MET A 202 -1.85 17.15 2.12
N MET A 203 -1.24 18.33 2.09
CA MET A 203 0.00 18.56 1.38
C MET A 203 1.17 18.20 2.29
N PHE A 204 2.06 17.38 1.78
CA PHE A 204 3.33 17.10 2.43
C PHE A 204 4.30 18.28 2.32
N GLU A 205 5.19 18.37 3.29
CA GLU A 205 6.36 19.25 3.28
C GLU A 205 7.64 18.41 3.28
N PRO A 206 8.75 18.90 2.71
CA PRO A 206 10.04 18.23 2.83
C PRO A 206 10.39 17.96 4.30
N GLY A 207 10.77 16.72 4.61
CA GLY A 207 11.03 16.25 5.98
C GLY A 207 9.84 15.64 6.71
N ASP A 208 8.62 15.72 6.15
CA ASP A 208 7.48 14.98 6.71
C ASP A 208 7.69 13.47 6.64
N MET A 209 7.25 12.77 7.69
CA MET A 209 7.21 11.32 7.75
C MET A 209 5.80 10.87 8.11
N GLN A 210 5.15 10.13 7.22
CA GLN A 210 3.85 9.51 7.44
C GLN A 210 4.02 8.04 7.80
N PHE A 211 3.26 7.58 8.79
CA PHE A 211 3.13 6.18 9.19
C PHE A 211 1.66 5.80 9.16
N MET A 212 1.33 4.67 8.55
CA MET A 212 -0.08 4.27 8.37
C MET A 212 -0.23 2.76 8.49
N ASN A 213 -1.19 2.32 9.32
CA ASN A 213 -1.56 0.91 9.48
C ASN A 213 -2.43 0.47 8.30
N ASN A 214 -1.90 -0.40 7.46
CA ASN A 214 -2.59 -0.92 6.28
C ASN A 214 -3.80 -1.80 6.58
N HIS A 215 -3.94 -2.28 7.82
CA HIS A 215 -5.10 -3.10 8.21
C HIS A 215 -6.35 -2.27 8.47
N VAL A 216 -6.21 -0.97 8.74
CA VAL A 216 -7.32 -0.08 9.13
C VAL A 216 -7.44 1.19 8.31
N MET A 217 -6.46 1.48 7.45
CA MET A 217 -6.41 2.69 6.63
C MET A 217 -6.17 2.36 5.16
N TYR A 218 -6.81 3.14 4.28
CA TYR A 218 -6.46 3.23 2.87
C TYR A 218 -5.81 4.57 2.59
N HIS A 219 -4.91 4.60 1.63
CA HIS A 219 -4.26 5.81 1.18
C HIS A 219 -4.29 5.95 -0.34
N SER A 220 -4.26 7.17 -0.79
CA SER A 220 -4.22 7.54 -2.20
C SER A 220 -3.37 8.79 -2.41
N ARG A 221 -3.17 9.17 -3.66
CA ARG A 221 -2.46 10.38 -4.02
C ARG A 221 -3.09 10.98 -5.28
N THR A 222 -3.37 12.29 -5.27
CA THR A 222 -3.81 12.97 -6.48
C THR A 222 -2.71 12.97 -7.54
N GLU A 223 -3.06 13.13 -8.80
CA GLU A 223 -2.10 13.40 -9.85
C GLU A 223 -1.20 14.61 -9.50
N PHE A 224 -0.03 14.68 -10.09
CA PHE A 224 0.88 15.79 -9.88
C PHE A 224 1.65 16.14 -11.15
N GLU A 225 2.07 17.39 -11.21
CA GLU A 225 3.01 17.92 -12.20
C GLU A 225 4.37 18.12 -11.54
N ASP A 226 5.41 17.56 -12.14
CA ASP A 226 6.77 17.74 -11.64
C ASP A 226 7.43 19.00 -12.21
N HIS A 227 8.54 19.41 -11.58
CA HIS A 227 9.45 20.39 -12.12
C HIS A 227 10.21 19.81 -13.31
N ASP A 228 10.62 20.66 -14.26
CA ASP A 228 11.48 20.27 -15.38
C ASP A 228 12.87 19.85 -14.90
N ASP A 229 13.37 20.54 -13.87
CA ASP A 229 14.66 20.24 -13.23
C ASP A 229 14.58 18.92 -12.44
N ALA A 230 15.41 17.97 -12.84
CA ALA A 230 15.48 16.64 -12.26
C ALA A 230 15.76 16.65 -10.75
N ASP A 231 16.56 17.61 -10.28
CA ASP A 231 16.93 17.75 -8.86
C ASP A 231 15.80 18.36 -8.01
N ARG A 232 14.75 18.88 -8.67
CA ARG A 232 13.56 19.45 -8.01
C ARG A 232 12.34 18.54 -8.10
N LYS A 233 12.39 17.46 -8.87
CA LYS A 233 11.26 16.52 -9.02
C LYS A 233 10.85 15.91 -7.69
N ARG A 234 9.55 15.64 -7.58
CA ARG A 234 8.93 14.96 -6.42
C ARG A 234 9.68 13.68 -6.11
N HIS A 235 10.01 13.49 -4.83
CA HIS A 235 10.71 12.31 -4.38
C HIS A 235 10.38 11.99 -2.92
N LEU A 236 9.80 10.82 -2.67
CA LEU A 236 9.62 10.26 -1.34
C LEU A 236 10.38 8.93 -1.24
N ILE A 237 10.68 8.54 -0.02
CA ILE A 237 11.22 7.22 0.31
C ILE A 237 10.12 6.45 1.01
N ARG A 238 9.82 5.23 0.54
CA ARG A 238 8.86 4.34 1.17
C ARG A 238 9.58 3.23 1.95
N LEU A 239 9.06 2.92 3.13
CA LEU A 239 9.49 1.80 3.96
C LEU A 239 8.25 0.99 4.35
N TRP A 240 8.32 -0.32 4.24
CA TRP A 240 7.32 -1.26 4.71
C TRP A 240 7.80 -1.95 5.97
N LEU A 241 6.97 -1.94 7.01
CA LEU A 241 7.29 -2.55 8.30
C LEU A 241 6.29 -3.65 8.67
N SER A 242 6.83 -4.73 9.19
CA SER A 242 6.14 -5.64 10.09
C SER A 242 6.41 -5.18 11.52
N VAL A 243 5.36 -5.07 12.35
CA VAL A 243 5.48 -4.43 13.66
C VAL A 243 5.16 -5.36 14.82
N PRO A 244 5.87 -5.26 15.97
CA PRO A 244 5.76 -6.21 17.06
C PRO A 244 4.41 -6.19 17.79
N ASN A 245 3.65 -5.09 17.67
CA ASN A 245 2.31 -4.95 18.24
C ASN A 245 1.19 -5.16 17.20
N SER A 246 1.49 -5.79 16.06
CA SER A 246 0.49 -6.04 15.03
C SER A 246 -0.54 -7.09 15.49
N ARG A 247 -1.77 -6.96 14.99
CA ARG A 247 -2.92 -7.83 15.28
C ARG A 247 -2.76 -9.25 14.74
N ALA A 248 -3.49 -10.21 15.30
CA ALA A 248 -3.68 -11.51 14.67
C ALA A 248 -4.44 -11.35 13.34
N LEU A 249 -4.12 -12.16 12.34
CA LEU A 249 -4.80 -12.18 11.05
C LEU A 249 -5.51 -13.50 10.81
N ASN A 250 -6.66 -13.44 10.17
CA ASN A 250 -7.45 -14.61 9.78
C ASN A 250 -6.71 -15.47 8.73
N ASP A 251 -7.03 -16.76 8.68
CA ASP A 251 -6.46 -17.72 7.74
C ASP A 251 -6.56 -17.29 6.27
N SER A 252 -7.63 -16.58 5.90
CA SER A 252 -7.83 -16.04 4.57
C SER A 252 -6.78 -15.02 4.13
N MET A 253 -5.99 -14.47 5.06
CA MET A 253 -4.89 -13.53 4.78
C MET A 253 -3.53 -14.22 4.56
N ASN A 254 -3.47 -15.57 4.64
CA ASN A 254 -2.22 -16.31 4.63
C ASN A 254 -1.41 -16.17 3.33
N ALA A 255 -2.06 -16.03 2.18
CA ALA A 255 -1.38 -15.91 0.90
C ALA A 255 -0.38 -14.74 0.91
N ILE A 256 -0.79 -13.59 1.45
CA ILE A 256 0.01 -12.36 1.49
C ILE A 256 0.93 -12.29 2.70
N TYR A 257 0.39 -12.56 3.89
CA TYR A 257 1.13 -12.30 5.13
C TYR A 257 1.97 -13.49 5.60
N ARG A 258 1.67 -14.72 5.12
CA ARG A 258 2.39 -15.98 5.39
C ARG A 258 2.43 -16.37 6.87
N ASP A 259 2.73 -15.46 7.77
CA ASP A 259 2.60 -15.64 9.22
C ASP A 259 1.50 -14.70 9.76
N ARG A 260 0.49 -15.29 10.40
CA ARG A 260 -0.72 -14.59 10.85
C ARG A 260 -0.73 -14.32 12.35
N ARG A 261 0.29 -14.77 13.06
CA ARG A 261 0.42 -14.56 14.51
C ARG A 261 0.62 -13.09 14.82
N PRO A 262 0.07 -12.58 15.91
CA PRO A 262 0.33 -11.20 16.33
C PRO A 262 1.84 -10.98 16.55
N GLY A 263 2.34 -9.85 16.09
CA GLY A 263 3.75 -9.47 16.22
C GLY A 263 4.75 -10.28 15.39
N ALA A 264 4.30 -11.24 14.58
CA ALA A 264 5.19 -11.98 13.70
C ALA A 264 5.74 -11.10 12.57
N VAL A 265 6.95 -11.40 12.11
CA VAL A 265 7.51 -10.77 10.90
C VAL A 265 6.79 -11.33 9.68
N ARG A 266 6.08 -10.46 8.96
CA ARG A 266 5.14 -10.84 7.89
C ARG A 266 4.94 -9.76 6.85
N GLY A 267 4.28 -10.13 5.74
CA GLY A 267 4.02 -9.23 4.61
C GLY A 267 5.25 -9.05 3.73
N GLY A 268 5.16 -8.10 2.80
CA GLY A 268 6.16 -7.90 1.77
C GLY A 268 6.13 -8.98 0.67
N PHE A 269 7.06 -8.89 -0.25
CA PHE A 269 7.22 -9.85 -1.34
C PHE A 269 8.52 -10.63 -1.19
N PRO A 270 8.57 -11.93 -1.50
CA PRO A 270 9.79 -12.70 -1.42
C PRO A 270 10.84 -12.18 -2.41
N SER A 271 12.07 -11.94 -1.94
CA SER A 271 13.18 -11.66 -2.86
C SER A 271 13.56 -12.94 -3.63
N HIS A 272 13.63 -12.85 -4.96
CA HIS A 272 14.03 -13.98 -5.81
C HIS A 272 15.53 -14.28 -5.73
N THR A 273 16.33 -13.29 -5.41
CA THR A 273 17.79 -13.42 -5.29
C THR A 273 18.27 -13.59 -3.85
N GLY A 274 17.39 -13.36 -2.87
CA GLY A 274 17.75 -13.25 -1.45
C GLY A 274 18.46 -11.94 -1.10
N GLU A 275 18.71 -11.09 -2.07
CA GLU A 275 19.35 -9.79 -1.86
C GLU A 275 18.41 -8.80 -1.16
N ARG A 276 19.00 -7.79 -0.50
CA ARG A 276 18.32 -6.63 0.07
C ARG A 276 18.82 -5.38 -0.60
N VAL A 277 17.91 -4.64 -1.25
CA VAL A 277 18.22 -3.45 -2.04
C VAL A 277 17.71 -2.22 -1.30
N PHE A 278 18.60 -1.24 -1.07
CA PHE A 278 18.29 -0.01 -0.33
C PHE A 278 18.10 1.22 -1.24
N GLN A 279 18.27 1.04 -2.53
CA GLN A 279 17.95 2.07 -3.53
C GLN A 279 17.23 1.39 -4.69
N THR A 280 16.12 1.97 -5.15
CA THR A 280 15.46 1.47 -6.35
C THR A 280 16.36 1.73 -7.57
N PRO A 281 16.80 0.70 -8.30
CA PRO A 281 17.56 0.91 -9.52
C PRO A 281 16.76 1.75 -10.50
N VAL A 282 17.44 2.60 -11.26
CA VAL A 282 16.82 3.25 -12.43
C VAL A 282 16.39 2.11 -13.36
N ILE A 283 15.10 2.02 -13.66
CA ILE A 283 14.61 1.07 -14.65
C ILE A 283 15.07 1.59 -16.00
N THR A 284 16.13 1.02 -16.51
CA THR A 284 16.44 1.07 -17.94
C THR A 284 15.67 -0.09 -18.56
N ASP A 285 14.92 0.17 -19.61
CA ASP A 285 14.09 -0.77 -20.37
C ASP A 285 14.80 -2.10 -20.69
#